data_dfc0673206c7847c184502a5484ba454
#
_entry.id   dfc0673206c7847c184502a5484ba454
#
_cell.length_a   1.000
_cell.length_b   1.000
_cell.length_c   1.000
_cell.angle_alpha   90.00
_cell.angle_beta   90.00
_cell.angle_gamma   90.00
#
_symmetry.space_group_name_H-M   'P 1'
#
loop_
_entity.id
_entity.type
_entity.pdbx_description
1 polymer ?
#
loop_
_entity_poly.entity_id
_entity_poly.type
_entity_poly.pdbx_seq_one_letter_code
_entity_poly.pdbx_strand_id
1 'polypeptide(L)'
;MQVSFVSSTAAGSLRNRLKILAVTSLKRNASLPDVPSMHEAGIKNYDATFWYGLLAPAGTPATIVTALNRHLLGALADADVVQTVQRQGLDPSPSSPQEYAARMKADYAKWKKVIEGS
;
A
#
# COMPACT_ATOMS: atom_id res chain seq x y z
N MET A 1 -19.78 -1.72 -20.53
CA MET A 1 -18.62 -1.03 -19.91
C MET A 1 -18.05 -1.97 -18.84
N GLN A 2 -16.77 -2.27 -18.89
CA GLN A 2 -16.11 -3.09 -17.87
C GLN A 2 -15.28 -2.20 -16.96
N VAL A 3 -15.44 -2.33 -15.65
CA VAL A 3 -14.61 -1.68 -14.64
C VAL A 3 -13.72 -2.77 -14.01
N SER A 4 -12.44 -2.50 -13.90
CA SER A 4 -11.47 -3.44 -13.35
C SER A 4 -10.44 -2.72 -12.46
N PHE A 5 -9.89 -3.45 -11.50
CA PHE A 5 -8.75 -2.97 -10.71
C PHE A 5 -7.45 -3.26 -11.46
N VAL A 6 -6.58 -2.26 -11.53
CA VAL A 6 -5.24 -2.39 -12.10
C VAL A 6 -4.23 -1.80 -11.14
N SER A 7 -3.00 -2.31 -11.16
CA SER A 7 -1.91 -1.70 -10.38
C SER A 7 -1.59 -0.31 -10.94
N SER A 8 -1.05 0.57 -10.11
CA SER A 8 -0.61 1.91 -10.55
C SER A 8 0.43 1.85 -11.67
N THR A 9 1.29 0.84 -11.68
CA THR A 9 2.26 0.58 -12.75
C THR A 9 1.56 0.25 -14.07
N ALA A 10 0.60 -0.69 -14.04
CA ALA A 10 -0.18 -1.03 -15.23
C ALA A 10 -1.03 0.15 -15.70
N ALA A 11 -1.60 0.94 -14.78
CA ALA A 11 -2.34 2.15 -15.10
C ALA A 11 -1.47 3.17 -15.84
N GLY A 12 -0.21 3.35 -15.44
CA GLY A 12 0.75 4.24 -16.11
C GLY A 12 1.05 3.82 -17.55
N SER A 13 1.30 2.54 -17.78
CA SER A 13 1.60 2.01 -19.13
C SER A 13 0.38 1.93 -20.05
N LEU A 14 -0.83 1.93 -19.50
CA LEU A 14 -2.08 1.80 -20.25
C LEU A 14 -2.88 3.11 -20.36
N ARG A 15 -2.31 4.26 -19.99
CA ARG A 15 -2.98 5.59 -20.00
C ARG A 15 -3.69 5.91 -21.33
N ASN A 16 -3.12 5.50 -22.44
CA ASN A 16 -3.71 5.74 -23.77
C ASN A 16 -4.84 4.76 -24.13
N ARG A 17 -5.03 3.69 -23.36
CA ARG A 17 -6.01 2.63 -23.64
C ARG A 17 -7.09 2.53 -22.57
N LEU A 18 -6.82 3.04 -21.37
CA LEU A 18 -7.72 2.97 -20.21
C LEU A 18 -7.96 4.37 -19.64
N LYS A 19 -9.21 4.64 -19.29
CA LYS A 19 -9.55 5.80 -18.50
C LYS A 19 -9.44 5.43 -17.01
N ILE A 20 -8.49 6.03 -16.29
CA ILE A 20 -8.36 5.87 -14.86
C ILE A 20 -9.44 6.72 -14.21
N LEU A 21 -10.28 6.13 -13.37
CA LEU A 21 -11.42 6.80 -12.73
C LEU A 21 -11.08 7.32 -11.34
N ALA A 22 -10.44 6.48 -10.52
CA ALA A 22 -10.03 6.81 -9.16
C ALA A 22 -8.95 5.86 -8.66
N VAL A 23 -8.24 6.26 -7.59
CA VAL A 23 -7.38 5.37 -6.80
C VAL A 23 -8.13 4.88 -5.56
N THR A 24 -7.77 3.68 -5.08
CA THR A 24 -8.45 3.01 -3.96
C THR A 24 -7.92 3.40 -2.57
N SER A 25 -6.87 4.21 -2.51
CA SER A 25 -6.36 4.81 -1.28
C SER A 25 -7.21 6.00 -0.83
N LEU A 26 -7.18 6.31 0.48
CA LEU A 26 -7.89 7.50 1.02
C LEU A 26 -7.41 8.81 0.42
N LYS A 27 -6.13 8.89 0.07
CA LYS A 27 -5.49 10.06 -0.56
C LYS A 27 -5.07 9.70 -1.98
N ARG A 28 -4.85 10.72 -2.80
CA ARG A 28 -4.31 10.53 -4.15
C ARG A 28 -2.93 9.86 -4.10
N ASN A 29 -2.63 9.07 -5.10
CA ASN A 29 -1.30 8.47 -5.26
C ASN A 29 -0.34 9.51 -5.85
N ALA A 30 0.88 9.61 -5.32
CA ALA A 30 1.89 10.56 -5.78
C ALA A 30 2.28 10.35 -7.26
N SER A 31 2.21 9.11 -7.74
CA SER A 31 2.47 8.77 -9.16
C SER A 31 1.30 9.11 -10.08
N LEU A 32 0.11 9.44 -9.55
CA LEU A 32 -1.12 9.74 -10.27
C LEU A 32 -1.83 10.96 -9.65
N PRO A 33 -1.19 12.14 -9.62
CA PRO A 33 -1.69 13.31 -8.87
C PRO A 33 -3.02 13.86 -9.40
N ASP A 34 -3.30 13.66 -10.67
CA ASP A 34 -4.54 14.13 -11.33
C ASP A 34 -5.73 13.17 -11.14
N VAL A 35 -5.49 11.98 -10.59
CA VAL A 35 -6.53 10.97 -10.39
C VAL A 35 -7.08 11.11 -8.96
N PRO A 36 -8.39 11.35 -8.78
CA PRO A 36 -8.98 11.46 -7.45
C PRO A 36 -8.97 10.12 -6.71
N SER A 37 -9.03 10.16 -5.40
CA SER A 37 -9.32 8.97 -4.60
C SER A 37 -10.82 8.63 -4.68
N MET A 38 -11.17 7.37 -4.39
CA MET A 38 -12.58 6.96 -4.26
C MET A 38 -13.32 7.79 -3.21
N HIS A 39 -12.61 8.18 -2.13
CA HIS A 39 -13.13 9.06 -1.10
C HIS A 39 -13.51 10.45 -1.65
N GLU A 40 -12.64 11.07 -2.45
CA GLU A 40 -12.88 12.35 -3.11
C GLU A 40 -13.99 12.24 -4.18
N ALA A 41 -14.06 11.11 -4.86
CA ALA A 41 -15.07 10.82 -5.88
C ALA A 41 -16.48 10.54 -5.29
N GLY A 42 -16.64 10.61 -3.97
CA GLY A 42 -17.95 10.51 -3.29
C GLY A 42 -18.18 9.24 -2.49
N ILE A 43 -17.33 8.22 -2.61
CA ILE A 43 -17.43 6.99 -1.80
C ILE A 43 -16.66 7.21 -0.50
N LYS A 44 -17.35 7.81 0.46
CA LYS A 44 -16.74 8.25 1.73
C LYS A 44 -16.10 7.12 2.50
N ASN A 45 -14.90 7.38 3.05
CA ASN A 45 -14.10 6.44 3.86
C ASN A 45 -13.71 5.14 3.14
N TYR A 46 -13.77 5.14 1.80
CA TYR A 46 -13.29 4.01 1.04
C TYR A 46 -11.75 3.98 1.06
N ASP A 47 -11.20 2.88 1.54
CA ASP A 47 -9.78 2.58 1.55
C ASP A 47 -9.57 1.07 1.33
N ALA A 48 -9.05 0.72 0.18
CA ALA A 48 -8.64 -0.63 -0.18
C ALA A 48 -7.18 -0.59 -0.66
N THR A 49 -6.31 -0.03 0.17
CA THR A 49 -4.87 0.06 -0.11
C THR A 49 -4.20 -1.29 0.11
N PHE A 50 -3.49 -1.77 -0.89
CA PHE A 50 -2.58 -2.91 -0.74
C PHE A 50 -1.24 -2.45 -0.17
N TRP A 51 -0.67 -3.26 0.70
CA TRP A 51 0.63 -3.01 1.30
C TRP A 51 1.45 -4.30 1.39
N TYR A 52 2.75 -4.15 1.37
CA TYR A 52 3.72 -5.24 1.47
C TYR A 52 4.60 -5.05 2.69
N GLY A 53 5.08 -6.13 3.26
CA GLY A 53 6.00 -6.07 4.37
C GLY A 53 6.78 -7.36 4.56
N LEU A 54 7.83 -7.30 5.36
CA LEU A 54 8.63 -8.45 5.74
C LEU A 54 8.14 -9.02 7.06
N LEU A 55 8.01 -10.32 7.11
CA LEU A 55 7.65 -11.07 8.31
C LEU A 55 8.77 -12.04 8.67
N ALA A 56 9.03 -12.19 9.95
CA ALA A 56 9.93 -13.21 10.47
C ALA A 56 9.11 -14.41 11.00
N PRO A 57 9.66 -15.62 11.03
CA PRO A 57 9.02 -16.77 11.66
C PRO A 57 8.66 -16.50 13.12
N ALA A 58 7.60 -17.17 13.59
CA ALA A 58 7.22 -17.10 14.99
C ALA A 58 8.38 -17.59 15.89
N GLY A 59 8.61 -16.89 17.01
CA GLY A 59 9.70 -17.19 17.92
C GLY A 59 11.06 -16.57 17.55
N THR A 60 11.15 -15.80 16.45
CA THR A 60 12.37 -15.04 16.14
C THR A 60 12.68 -14.06 17.29
N PRO A 61 13.91 -14.06 17.85
CA PRO A 61 14.28 -13.17 18.95
C PRO A 61 14.05 -11.70 18.60
N ALA A 62 13.54 -10.92 19.56
CA ALA A 62 13.22 -9.51 19.35
C ALA A 62 14.43 -8.67 18.90
N THR A 63 15.63 -9.04 19.35
CA THR A 63 16.89 -8.39 18.92
C THR A 63 17.14 -8.54 17.43
N ILE A 64 16.83 -9.71 16.86
CA ILE A 64 16.96 -9.98 15.42
C ILE A 64 15.90 -9.17 14.66
N VAL A 65 14.64 -9.19 15.10
CA VAL A 65 13.56 -8.41 14.48
C VAL A 65 13.91 -6.91 14.46
N THR A 66 14.42 -6.38 15.57
CA THR A 66 14.85 -4.98 15.67
C THR A 66 16.01 -4.67 14.71
N ALA A 67 16.99 -5.57 14.61
CA ALA A 67 18.12 -5.39 13.69
C ALA A 67 17.66 -5.38 12.22
N LEU A 68 16.81 -6.33 11.85
CA LEU A 68 16.22 -6.40 10.49
C LEU A 68 15.42 -5.15 10.17
N ASN A 69 14.57 -4.68 11.11
CA ASN A 69 13.79 -3.46 10.91
C ASN A 69 14.70 -2.24 10.71
N ARG A 70 15.76 -2.09 11.50
CA ARG A 70 16.73 -1.00 11.33
C ARG A 70 17.38 -1.02 9.94
N HIS A 71 17.77 -2.19 9.44
CA HIS A 71 18.36 -2.30 8.11
C HIS A 71 17.33 -2.02 7.01
N LEU A 72 16.08 -2.46 7.17
CA LEU A 72 15.00 -2.15 6.25
C LEU A 72 14.71 -0.65 6.20
N LEU A 73 14.65 0.01 7.36
CA LEU A 73 14.46 1.48 7.43
C LEU A 73 15.60 2.22 6.75
N GLY A 74 16.86 1.75 6.94
CA GLY A 74 18.02 2.30 6.25
C GLY A 74 17.93 2.15 4.73
N ALA A 75 17.52 0.98 4.24
CA ALA A 75 17.31 0.75 2.81
C ALA A 75 16.19 1.62 2.24
N LEU A 76 15.08 1.78 2.96
CA LEU A 76 13.98 2.65 2.54
C LEU A 76 14.28 4.16 2.66
N ALA A 77 15.40 4.55 3.26
CA ALA A 77 15.91 5.92 3.25
C ALA A 77 16.88 6.19 2.08
N ASP A 78 17.35 5.15 1.40
CA ASP A 78 18.22 5.26 0.24
C ASP A 78 17.44 5.74 -0.99
N ALA A 79 17.96 6.79 -1.66
CA ALA A 79 17.26 7.43 -2.78
C ALA A 79 17.06 6.49 -3.98
N ASP A 80 18.03 5.61 -4.27
CA ASP A 80 17.96 4.69 -5.41
C ASP A 80 16.91 3.59 -5.13
N VAL A 81 16.84 3.11 -3.90
CA VAL A 81 15.82 2.16 -3.44
C VAL A 81 14.43 2.79 -3.53
N VAL A 82 14.26 3.99 -2.97
CA VAL A 82 12.99 4.74 -3.03
C VAL A 82 12.54 4.91 -4.46
N GLN A 83 13.43 5.38 -5.35
CA GLN A 83 13.10 5.58 -6.76
C GLN A 83 12.71 4.26 -7.45
N THR A 84 13.39 3.17 -7.13
CA THR A 84 13.09 1.85 -7.70
C THR A 84 11.72 1.35 -7.27
N VAL A 85 11.39 1.50 -5.98
CA VAL A 85 10.08 1.15 -5.42
C VAL A 85 8.97 2.00 -6.06
N GLN A 86 9.20 3.31 -6.20
CA GLN A 86 8.23 4.21 -6.83
C GLN A 86 8.01 3.92 -8.32
N ARG A 87 9.04 3.50 -9.06
CA ARG A 87 8.89 3.06 -10.47
C ARG A 87 7.97 1.84 -10.59
N GLN A 88 7.85 1.02 -9.54
CA GLN A 88 6.91 -0.09 -9.47
C GLN A 88 5.51 0.33 -9.03
N GLY A 89 5.26 1.62 -8.84
CA GLY A 89 3.98 2.18 -8.42
C GLY A 89 3.66 1.96 -6.95
N LEU A 90 4.69 1.73 -6.14
CA LEU A 90 4.59 1.57 -4.69
C LEU A 90 5.13 2.82 -3.98
N ASP A 91 4.49 3.21 -2.90
CA ASP A 91 4.97 4.30 -2.04
C ASP A 91 5.66 3.71 -0.80
N PRO A 92 6.95 4.03 -0.56
CA PRO A 92 7.63 3.60 0.65
C PRO A 92 6.89 4.09 1.91
N SER A 93 6.61 3.16 2.81
CA SER A 93 5.90 3.44 4.06
C SER A 93 6.64 2.77 5.23
N PRO A 94 7.76 3.37 5.67
CA PRO A 94 8.54 2.83 6.77
C PRO A 94 7.70 2.78 8.05
N SER A 95 7.86 1.72 8.83
CA SER A 95 7.17 1.54 10.10
C SER A 95 7.98 0.69 11.07
N SER A 96 7.70 0.82 12.35
CA SER A 96 8.20 -0.09 13.39
C SER A 96 7.47 -1.45 13.32
N PRO A 97 8.04 -2.52 13.91
CA PRO A 97 7.36 -3.81 14.03
C PRO A 97 6.01 -3.71 14.75
N GLN A 98 5.89 -2.83 15.74
CA GLN A 98 4.66 -2.60 16.50
C GLN A 98 3.57 -1.93 15.66
N GLU A 99 3.92 -0.89 14.91
CA GLU A 99 3.00 -0.20 13.98
C GLU A 99 2.53 -1.15 12.87
N TYR A 100 3.44 -1.96 12.34
CA TYR A 100 3.11 -2.94 11.33
C TYR A 100 2.15 -4.01 11.87
N ALA A 101 2.40 -4.53 13.07
CA ALA A 101 1.50 -5.48 13.73
C ALA A 101 0.11 -4.89 14.01
N ALA A 102 0.04 -3.63 14.45
CA ALA A 102 -1.21 -2.92 14.66
C ALA A 102 -2.00 -2.76 13.34
N ARG A 103 -1.32 -2.42 12.23
CA ARG A 103 -1.92 -2.33 10.90
C ARG A 103 -2.49 -3.67 10.44
N MET A 104 -1.73 -4.76 10.58
CA MET A 104 -2.19 -6.10 10.24
C MET A 104 -3.47 -6.46 11.00
N LYS A 105 -3.51 -6.18 12.30
CA LYS A 105 -4.67 -6.45 13.15
C LYS A 105 -5.89 -5.62 12.74
N ALA A 106 -5.68 -4.35 12.42
CA ALA A 106 -6.75 -3.46 11.97
C ALA A 106 -7.33 -3.91 10.62
N ASP A 107 -6.46 -4.25 9.65
CA ASP A 107 -6.87 -4.73 8.34
C ASP A 107 -7.59 -6.09 8.43
N TYR A 108 -7.11 -7.00 9.26
CA TYR A 108 -7.80 -8.27 9.49
C TYR A 108 -9.23 -8.03 10.01
N ALA A 109 -9.40 -7.17 11.01
CA ALA A 109 -10.72 -6.86 11.56
C ALA A 109 -11.64 -6.17 10.53
N LYS A 110 -11.09 -5.29 9.70
CA LYS A 110 -11.80 -4.62 8.61
C LYS A 110 -12.31 -5.61 7.56
N TRP A 111 -11.42 -6.42 7.03
CA TRP A 111 -11.76 -7.37 5.97
C TRP A 111 -12.64 -8.51 6.45
N LYS A 112 -12.47 -8.94 7.70
CA LYS A 112 -13.39 -9.89 8.33
C LYS A 112 -14.83 -9.39 8.28
N LYS A 113 -15.08 -8.14 8.67
CA LYS A 113 -16.43 -7.54 8.62
C LYS A 113 -16.99 -7.47 7.20
N VAL A 114 -16.14 -7.17 6.21
CA VAL A 114 -16.57 -7.10 4.81
C VAL A 114 -16.99 -8.48 4.30
N ILE A 115 -16.21 -9.52 4.63
CA ILE A 115 -16.49 -10.90 4.20
C ILE A 115 -17.74 -11.47 4.90
N GLU A 116 -17.91 -11.19 6.19
CA GLU A 116 -19.08 -11.68 6.96
C GLU A 116 -20.38 -10.90 6.66
N GLY A 117 -20.29 -9.71 6.06
CA GLY A 117 -21.42 -8.85 5.74
C GLY A 117 -21.84 -8.86 4.26
N SER A 118 -21.21 -9.69 3.43
CA SER A 118 -21.49 -9.81 1.98
C SER A 118 -22.30 -11.04 1.61
#